data_dfee3df58071f12fa997f5faaff29f30
#
_entry.id   dfee3df58071f12fa997f5faaff29f30
#
_cell.length_a   1.000
_cell.length_b   1.000
_cell.length_c   1.000
_cell.angle_alpha   90.00
_cell.angle_beta   90.00
_cell.angle_gamma   90.00
#
_symmetry.space_group_name_H-M   'P 1'
#
loop_
_entity.id
_entity.type
_entity.pdbx_description
1 polymer ?
#
loop_
_entity_poly.entity_id
_entity_poly.type
_entity_poly.pdbx_seq_one_letter_code
_entity_poly.pdbx_strand_id
1 'polypeptide(L)'
;MTLLFADLCAIFTPYRWMIEHVTTKRGQLRIYLGAAPGVGKTYAMLGEAHRRLERGTDVVAAVVETHGRNKTAKLLEGIEMIPPRYVEYRGARFPELDVEAVLRRHPQVVLVDELAHTNTPGSKNPKRWQDVQEILDAGITVISTVNIQHLEGLNDVVEQ
;
A
#
# COMPACT_ATOMS: atom_id res chain seq x y z
N MET A 1 2.95 41.79 -37.73
CA MET A 1 3.32 42.02 -36.33
C MET A 1 3.47 40.63 -35.68
N THR A 2 4.70 40.12 -35.76
CA THR A 2 5.08 38.76 -35.29
C THR A 2 5.67 38.96 -33.90
N LEU A 3 4.91 38.77 -32.87
CA LEU A 3 5.36 38.68 -31.45
C LEU A 3 5.28 37.23 -31.05
N LEU A 4 6.38 36.54 -31.21
CA LEU A 4 7.35 36.13 -30.19
C LEU A 4 6.86 35.06 -29.28
N PHE A 5 6.95 33.83 -29.79
CA PHE A 5 6.98 32.60 -28.96
C PHE A 5 8.19 32.51 -28.01
N ALA A 6 9.13 33.45 -28.11
CA ALA A 6 10.35 33.47 -27.31
C ALA A 6 10.17 34.04 -25.90
N ASP A 7 9.18 34.91 -25.67
CA ASP A 7 9.02 35.59 -24.37
C ASP A 7 8.16 34.79 -23.37
N LEU A 8 7.39 33.79 -23.82
CA LEU A 8 6.64 32.90 -22.89
C LEU A 8 7.55 31.89 -22.17
N CYS A 9 8.67 31.51 -22.80
CA CYS A 9 9.63 30.58 -22.16
C CYS A 9 10.42 31.26 -21.01
N ALA A 10 10.61 32.56 -21.03
CA ALA A 10 11.38 33.25 -19.99
C ALA A 10 10.62 33.45 -18.67
N ILE A 11 9.27 33.40 -18.71
CA ILE A 11 8.43 33.60 -17.53
C ILE A 11 8.26 32.31 -16.74
N PHE A 12 8.41 31.13 -17.37
CA PHE A 12 8.32 29.84 -16.74
C PHE A 12 9.65 29.24 -16.27
N THR A 13 10.78 29.87 -16.58
CA THR A 13 12.11 29.38 -16.25
C THR A 13 12.43 29.32 -14.74
N PRO A 14 11.88 30.19 -13.85
CA PRO A 14 12.21 30.10 -12.43
C PRO A 14 11.51 28.91 -11.70
N TYR A 15 10.47 28.33 -12.29
CA TYR A 15 9.73 27.23 -11.66
C TYR A 15 10.12 25.82 -12.16
N ARG A 16 10.91 25.74 -13.23
CA ARG A 16 11.32 24.46 -13.82
C ARG A 16 12.18 23.63 -12.84
N TRP A 17 13.07 24.28 -12.09
CA TRP A 17 13.87 23.62 -11.07
C TRP A 17 13.05 23.15 -9.85
N MET A 18 11.94 23.81 -9.53
CA MET A 18 11.04 23.38 -8.46
C MET A 18 10.26 22.11 -8.82
N ILE A 19 9.96 21.91 -10.10
CA ILE A 19 9.24 20.71 -10.56
C ILE A 19 10.20 19.50 -10.66
N GLU A 20 11.45 19.74 -11.05
CA GLU A 20 12.47 18.67 -11.19
C GLU A 20 12.98 18.14 -9.83
N HIS A 21 12.68 18.82 -8.71
CA HIS A 21 13.12 18.43 -7.37
C HIS A 21 11.99 17.92 -6.46
N VAL A 22 10.77 17.77 -6.97
CA VAL A 22 9.73 17.00 -6.28
C VAL A 22 9.97 15.51 -6.55
N THR A 23 11.10 14.99 -6.09
CA THR A 23 11.22 13.57 -5.85
C THR A 23 10.28 13.28 -4.68
N THR A 24 9.10 12.75 -4.95
CA THR A 24 8.25 12.17 -3.92
C THR A 24 9.10 11.12 -3.22
N LYS A 25 9.45 11.39 -1.95
CA LYS A 25 10.23 10.44 -1.19
C LYS A 25 9.43 9.14 -1.16
N ARG A 26 10.03 8.04 -1.63
CA ARG A 26 9.42 6.73 -1.61
C ARG A 26 8.87 6.42 -0.21
N GLY A 27 7.69 5.83 -0.13
CA GLY A 27 7.09 5.39 1.13
C GLY A 27 7.95 4.32 1.82
N GLN A 28 7.73 4.13 3.10
CA GLN A 28 8.46 3.12 3.89
C GLN A 28 7.64 1.84 3.99
N LEU A 29 8.28 0.69 3.85
CA LEU A 29 7.68 -0.60 4.13
C LEU A 29 8.03 -1.03 5.56
N ARG A 30 7.00 -1.35 6.35
CA ARG A 30 7.13 -1.94 7.68
C ARG A 30 6.45 -3.30 7.70
N ILE A 31 7.18 -4.33 8.14
CA ILE A 31 6.70 -5.70 8.13
C ILE A 31 6.66 -6.26 9.55
N TYR A 32 5.53 -6.83 9.93
CA TYR A 32 5.37 -7.67 11.12
C TYR A 32 5.65 -9.12 10.74
N LEU A 33 6.73 -9.68 11.25
CA LEU A 33 7.13 -11.06 11.03
C LEU A 33 6.53 -11.96 12.11
N GLY A 34 6.10 -13.16 11.73
CA GLY A 34 5.66 -14.18 12.67
C GLY A 34 5.98 -15.59 12.21
N ALA A 35 6.28 -16.47 13.16
CA ALA A 35 6.67 -17.84 12.88
C ALA A 35 5.56 -18.67 12.21
N ALA A 36 4.29 -18.33 12.45
CA ALA A 36 3.13 -19.08 11.95
C ALA A 36 1.90 -18.18 11.78
N PRO A 37 0.88 -18.64 11.05
CA PRO A 37 -0.44 -18.02 11.07
C PRO A 37 -0.98 -17.97 12.50
N GLY A 38 -1.61 -16.86 12.87
CA GLY A 38 -2.29 -16.76 14.15
C GLY A 38 -1.48 -16.28 15.35
N VAL A 39 -0.20 -15.99 15.21
CA VAL A 39 0.65 -15.48 16.30
C VAL A 39 0.43 -14.00 16.65
N GLY A 40 -0.61 -13.35 16.10
CA GLY A 40 -0.98 -11.97 16.46
C GLY A 40 -0.36 -10.86 15.62
N LYS A 41 0.21 -11.15 14.45
CA LYS A 41 0.78 -10.12 13.55
C LYS A 41 -0.23 -9.07 13.14
N THR A 42 -1.38 -9.49 12.64
CA THR A 42 -2.47 -8.61 12.24
C THR A 42 -2.97 -7.77 13.41
N TYR A 43 -3.07 -8.39 14.62
CA TYR A 43 -3.42 -7.68 15.84
C TYR A 43 -2.40 -6.58 16.17
N ALA A 44 -1.11 -6.88 16.09
CA ALA A 44 -0.03 -5.92 16.34
C ALA A 44 -0.02 -4.78 15.29
N MET A 45 -0.23 -5.10 14.01
CA MET A 45 -0.35 -4.15 12.91
C MET A 45 -1.51 -3.17 13.14
N LEU A 46 -2.69 -3.67 13.52
CA LEU A 46 -3.86 -2.85 13.81
C LEU A 46 -3.65 -1.99 15.06
N GLY A 47 -2.99 -2.51 16.09
CA GLY A 47 -2.61 -1.73 17.29
C GLY A 47 -1.67 -0.57 16.94
N GLU A 48 -0.72 -0.75 16.01
CA GLU A 48 0.09 0.36 15.51
C GLU A 48 -0.73 1.38 14.73
N ALA A 49 -1.67 0.91 13.90
CA ALA A 49 -2.56 1.79 13.15
C ALA A 49 -3.32 2.75 14.07
N HIS A 50 -3.92 2.24 15.16
CA HIS A 50 -4.60 3.08 16.14
C HIS A 50 -3.67 4.10 16.78
N ARG A 51 -2.47 3.70 17.21
CA ARG A 51 -1.50 4.65 17.79
C ARG A 51 -1.09 5.75 16.79
N ARG A 52 -1.06 5.45 15.48
CA ARG A 52 -0.79 6.44 14.44
C ARG A 52 -1.98 7.37 14.22
N LEU A 53 -3.20 6.82 14.18
CA LEU A 53 -4.44 7.61 14.09
C LEU A 53 -4.57 8.59 15.28
N GLU A 54 -4.30 8.14 16.51
CA GLU A 54 -4.30 8.98 17.71
C GLU A 54 -3.30 10.15 17.63
N ARG A 55 -2.23 9.99 16.85
CA ARG A 55 -1.23 11.05 16.59
C ARG A 55 -1.57 11.92 15.37
N GLY A 56 -2.75 11.72 14.77
CA GLY A 56 -3.21 12.49 13.63
C GLY A 56 -2.65 12.02 12.27
N THR A 57 -2.04 10.82 12.20
CA THR A 57 -1.61 10.24 10.93
C THR A 57 -2.81 9.73 10.15
N ASP A 58 -2.90 10.04 8.85
CA ASP A 58 -3.93 9.52 7.96
C ASP A 58 -3.63 8.05 7.61
N VAL A 59 -4.35 7.13 8.24
CA VAL A 59 -4.18 5.67 8.09
C VAL A 59 -5.45 5.05 7.54
N VAL A 60 -5.30 4.21 6.52
CA VAL A 60 -6.40 3.40 5.96
C VAL A 60 -6.01 1.92 5.94
N ALA A 61 -6.98 1.04 5.86
CA ALA A 61 -6.76 -0.39 5.64
C ALA A 61 -7.30 -0.81 4.27
N ALA A 62 -6.50 -1.52 3.48
CA ALA A 62 -6.91 -2.01 2.17
C ALA A 62 -7.05 -3.54 2.14
N VAL A 63 -6.20 -4.26 2.85
CA VAL A 63 -6.33 -5.71 3.06
C VAL A 63 -6.05 -6.01 4.52
N VAL A 64 -7.00 -6.65 5.19
CA VAL A 64 -6.83 -7.13 6.58
C VAL A 64 -7.57 -8.45 6.75
N GLU A 65 -6.81 -9.48 7.09
CA GLU A 65 -7.34 -10.83 7.34
C GLU A 65 -7.61 -11.05 8.83
N THR A 66 -8.88 -11.04 9.21
CA THR A 66 -9.27 -11.26 10.62
C THR A 66 -9.37 -12.73 10.99
N HIS A 67 -9.47 -13.64 10.00
CA HIS A 67 -9.64 -15.08 10.17
C HIS A 67 -10.76 -15.44 11.17
N GLY A 68 -11.85 -14.66 11.20
CA GLY A 68 -12.98 -14.85 12.12
C GLY A 68 -12.68 -14.55 13.59
N ARG A 69 -11.57 -13.89 13.92
CA ARG A 69 -11.20 -13.56 15.30
C ARG A 69 -11.87 -12.26 15.73
N ASN A 70 -12.80 -12.36 16.67
CA ASN A 70 -13.57 -11.22 17.18
C ASN A 70 -12.68 -10.07 17.72
N LYS A 71 -11.56 -10.39 18.38
CA LYS A 71 -10.64 -9.38 18.92
C LYS A 71 -9.95 -8.59 17.82
N THR A 72 -9.53 -9.25 16.73
CA THR A 72 -8.91 -8.60 15.57
C THR A 72 -9.94 -7.78 14.79
N ALA A 73 -11.15 -8.33 14.61
CA ALA A 73 -12.24 -7.61 13.94
C ALA A 73 -12.63 -6.31 14.67
N LYS A 74 -12.66 -6.31 15.99
CA LYS A 74 -12.91 -5.08 16.79
C LYS A 74 -11.85 -4.01 16.59
N LEU A 75 -10.61 -4.37 16.33
CA LEU A 75 -9.54 -3.41 16.04
C LEU A 75 -9.65 -2.76 14.66
N LEU A 76 -10.51 -3.26 13.76
CA LEU A 76 -10.82 -2.57 12.51
C LEU A 76 -11.79 -1.40 12.72
N GLU A 77 -12.52 -1.39 13.83
CA GLU A 77 -13.44 -0.28 14.13
C GLU A 77 -12.66 1.04 14.23
N GLY A 78 -13.15 2.07 13.54
CA GLY A 78 -12.51 3.38 13.52
C GLY A 78 -11.36 3.54 12.50
N ILE A 79 -11.01 2.48 11.74
CA ILE A 79 -10.07 2.57 10.63
C ILE A 79 -10.85 2.59 9.32
N GLU A 80 -10.62 3.60 8.48
CA GLU A 80 -11.20 3.67 7.13
C GLU A 80 -10.75 2.46 6.30
N MET A 81 -11.69 1.78 5.65
CA MET A 81 -11.43 0.63 4.79
C MET A 81 -11.55 1.02 3.32
N ILE A 82 -10.52 0.71 2.53
CA ILE A 82 -10.60 0.76 1.07
C ILE A 82 -11.18 -0.57 0.60
N PRO A 83 -12.31 -0.56 -0.15
CA PRO A 83 -12.91 -1.80 -0.65
C PRO A 83 -11.95 -2.57 -1.57
N PRO A 84 -12.01 -3.91 -1.56
CA PRO A 84 -11.21 -4.72 -2.47
C PRO A 84 -11.69 -4.58 -3.91
N ARG A 85 -10.79 -4.79 -4.86
CA ARG A 85 -11.13 -5.07 -6.25
C ARG A 85 -11.45 -6.55 -6.41
N TYR A 86 -12.49 -6.90 -7.15
CA TYR A 86 -12.83 -8.29 -7.41
C TYR A 86 -12.30 -8.73 -8.78
N VAL A 87 -11.56 -9.84 -8.79
CA VAL A 87 -11.04 -10.49 -10.00
C VAL A 87 -11.83 -11.77 -10.25
N GLU A 88 -12.33 -11.94 -11.46
CA GLU A 88 -13.05 -13.16 -11.86
C GLU A 88 -12.05 -14.21 -12.37
N TYR A 89 -12.11 -15.39 -11.79
CA TYR A 89 -11.30 -16.53 -12.22
C TYR A 89 -12.07 -17.83 -12.06
N ARG A 90 -12.15 -18.63 -13.13
CA ARG A 90 -12.85 -19.93 -13.18
C ARG A 90 -14.28 -19.88 -12.64
N GLY A 91 -15.02 -18.81 -12.97
CA GLY A 91 -16.42 -18.65 -12.57
C GLY A 91 -16.63 -18.19 -11.13
N ALA A 92 -15.57 -17.89 -10.38
CA ALA A 92 -15.63 -17.30 -9.05
C ALA A 92 -15.01 -15.90 -9.00
N ARG A 93 -15.42 -15.11 -8.01
CA ARG A 93 -14.90 -13.74 -7.79
C ARG A 93 -14.04 -13.73 -6.53
N PHE A 94 -12.83 -13.22 -6.66
CA PHE A 94 -11.85 -13.17 -5.59
C PHE A 94 -11.50 -11.72 -5.24
N PRO A 95 -11.51 -11.36 -3.94
CA PRO A 95 -11.11 -10.03 -3.50
C PRO A 95 -9.59 -9.88 -3.57
N GLU A 96 -9.12 -8.82 -4.22
CA GLU A 96 -7.72 -8.45 -4.30
C GLU A 96 -7.51 -6.99 -3.90
N LEU A 97 -6.28 -6.60 -3.60
CA LEU A 97 -5.91 -5.23 -3.30
C LEU A 97 -6.25 -4.30 -4.48
N ASP A 98 -7.02 -3.25 -4.22
CA ASP A 98 -7.28 -2.19 -5.19
C ASP A 98 -6.20 -1.10 -5.09
N VAL A 99 -5.09 -1.31 -5.80
CA VAL A 99 -3.96 -0.36 -5.84
C VAL A 99 -4.41 1.02 -6.32
N GLU A 100 -5.25 1.07 -7.37
CA GLU A 100 -5.72 2.34 -7.93
C GLU A 100 -6.57 3.12 -6.93
N ALA A 101 -7.40 2.44 -6.15
CA ALA A 101 -8.19 3.08 -5.10
C ALA A 101 -7.30 3.62 -3.98
N VAL A 102 -6.25 2.89 -3.58
CA VAL A 102 -5.24 3.37 -2.61
C VAL A 102 -4.53 4.60 -3.14
N LEU A 103 -4.07 4.59 -4.39
CA LEU A 103 -3.38 5.71 -5.01
C LEU A 103 -4.27 6.95 -5.13
N ARG A 104 -5.54 6.79 -5.51
CA ARG A 104 -6.51 7.90 -5.56
C ARG A 104 -6.80 8.49 -4.18
N ARG A 105 -6.94 7.64 -3.15
CA ARG A 105 -7.19 8.07 -1.76
C ARG A 105 -5.97 8.78 -1.17
N HIS A 106 -4.78 8.36 -1.55
CA HIS A 106 -3.47 8.87 -1.16
C HIS A 106 -3.29 9.06 0.35
N PRO A 107 -3.45 8.03 1.17
CA PRO A 107 -3.23 8.11 2.62
C PRO A 107 -1.74 8.28 2.94
N GLN A 108 -1.42 8.68 4.16
CA GLN A 108 -0.03 8.67 4.65
C GLN A 108 0.45 7.23 4.89
N VAL A 109 -0.44 6.38 5.38
CA VAL A 109 -0.16 4.97 5.70
C VAL A 109 -1.32 4.09 5.25
N VAL A 110 -1.00 2.96 4.61
CA VAL A 110 -1.98 1.92 4.28
C VAL A 110 -1.58 0.57 4.90
N LEU A 111 -2.57 -0.14 5.43
CA LEU A 111 -2.40 -1.50 5.95
C LEU A 111 -2.70 -2.51 4.84
N VAL A 112 -1.74 -3.38 4.56
CA VAL A 112 -1.85 -4.43 3.56
C VAL A 112 -1.35 -5.74 4.17
N ASP A 113 -2.26 -6.56 4.67
CA ASP A 113 -1.93 -7.85 5.29
C ASP A 113 -1.42 -8.87 4.26
N GLU A 114 -0.68 -9.86 4.70
CA GLU A 114 -0.19 -11.00 3.89
C GLU A 114 0.60 -10.58 2.63
N LEU A 115 1.76 -9.96 2.82
CA LEU A 115 2.64 -9.48 1.73
C LEU A 115 3.02 -10.57 0.72
N ALA A 116 3.17 -11.83 1.18
CA ALA A 116 3.56 -12.96 0.34
C ALA A 116 2.41 -13.56 -0.50
N HIS A 117 1.20 -12.98 -0.43
CA HIS A 117 0.04 -13.46 -1.19
C HIS A 117 0.30 -13.50 -2.70
N THR A 118 -0.13 -14.59 -3.33
CA THR A 118 -0.17 -14.71 -4.79
C THR A 118 -1.53 -14.24 -5.27
N ASN A 119 -1.55 -13.16 -6.05
CA ASN A 119 -2.77 -12.58 -6.57
C ASN A 119 -3.49 -13.54 -7.52
N THR A 120 -4.80 -13.38 -7.60
CA THR A 120 -5.65 -14.17 -8.51
C THR A 120 -5.21 -13.96 -9.96
N PRO A 121 -5.12 -15.04 -10.77
CA PRO A 121 -4.83 -14.92 -12.20
C PRO A 121 -5.78 -13.95 -12.89
N GLY A 122 -5.23 -13.02 -13.68
CA GLY A 122 -5.97 -11.89 -14.26
C GLY A 122 -5.80 -10.57 -13.50
N SER A 123 -5.13 -10.59 -12.35
CA SER A 123 -4.67 -9.37 -11.68
C SER A 123 -3.55 -8.69 -12.48
N LYS A 124 -3.38 -7.39 -12.30
CA LYS A 124 -2.30 -6.62 -12.95
C LYS A 124 -0.92 -7.19 -12.60
N ASN A 125 -0.68 -7.43 -11.32
CA ASN A 125 0.55 -8.02 -10.81
C ASN A 125 0.30 -9.44 -10.30
N PRO A 126 1.20 -10.40 -10.53
CA PRO A 126 1.05 -11.77 -10.03
C PRO A 126 1.22 -11.90 -8.52
N LYS A 127 1.87 -10.95 -7.85
CA LYS A 127 2.16 -10.98 -6.42
C LYS A 127 1.77 -9.69 -5.72
N ARG A 128 1.25 -9.78 -4.50
CA ARG A 128 0.86 -8.63 -3.68
C ARG A 128 2.03 -7.70 -3.36
N TRP A 129 3.24 -8.22 -3.17
CA TRP A 129 4.41 -7.38 -2.93
C TRP A 129 4.70 -6.42 -4.10
N GLN A 130 4.37 -6.80 -5.35
CA GLN A 130 4.50 -5.92 -6.51
C GLN A 130 3.49 -4.78 -6.48
N ASP A 131 2.26 -5.06 -6.04
CA ASP A 131 1.24 -4.02 -5.78
C ASP A 131 1.73 -3.05 -4.71
N VAL A 132 2.34 -3.59 -3.64
CA VAL A 132 2.91 -2.78 -2.56
C VAL A 132 4.06 -1.90 -3.06
N GLN A 133 4.90 -2.36 -3.98
CA GLN A 133 5.95 -1.52 -4.59
C GLN A 133 5.36 -0.30 -5.29
N GLU A 134 4.28 -0.44 -6.07
CA GLU A 134 3.62 0.69 -6.72
C GLU A 134 3.11 1.73 -5.70
N ILE A 135 2.57 1.27 -4.59
CA ILE A 135 2.09 2.13 -3.50
C ILE A 135 3.26 2.89 -2.84
N LEU A 136 4.36 2.19 -2.57
CA LEU A 136 5.57 2.79 -1.99
C LEU A 136 6.19 3.83 -2.93
N ASP A 137 6.23 3.57 -4.23
CA ASP A 137 6.77 4.48 -5.24
C ASP A 137 5.95 5.78 -5.35
N ALA A 138 4.66 5.71 -5.03
CA ALA A 138 3.78 6.87 -4.90
C ALA A 138 4.00 7.69 -3.60
N GLY A 139 4.93 7.30 -2.73
CA GLY A 139 5.23 7.98 -1.47
C GLY A 139 4.36 7.57 -0.29
N ILE A 140 3.53 6.54 -0.43
CA ILE A 140 2.64 6.05 0.63
C ILE A 140 3.37 4.98 1.46
N THR A 141 3.39 5.13 2.77
CA THR A 141 3.95 4.13 3.69
C THR A 141 3.02 2.92 3.79
N VAL A 142 3.58 1.72 3.74
CA VAL A 142 2.85 0.46 3.86
C VAL A 142 3.25 -0.27 5.14
N ILE A 143 2.27 -0.73 5.90
CA ILE A 143 2.46 -1.66 7.01
C ILE A 143 1.85 -3.00 6.61
N SER A 144 2.63 -4.06 6.67
CA SER A 144 2.26 -5.40 6.20
C SER A 144 2.65 -6.49 7.19
N THR A 145 2.25 -7.71 6.89
CA THR A 145 2.61 -8.90 7.67
C THR A 145 3.20 -9.99 6.78
N VAL A 146 4.06 -10.83 7.33
CA VAL A 146 4.62 -12.00 6.65
C VAL A 146 4.75 -13.16 7.63
N ASN A 147 4.45 -14.37 7.19
CA ASN A 147 4.84 -15.60 7.86
C ASN A 147 6.26 -15.97 7.43
N ILE A 148 7.13 -16.33 8.36
CA ILE A 148 8.55 -16.66 8.08
C ILE A 148 8.66 -17.77 7.04
N GLN A 149 7.77 -18.76 7.07
CA GLN A 149 7.72 -19.85 6.08
C GLN A 149 7.52 -19.39 4.62
N HIS A 150 7.12 -18.15 4.40
CA HIS A 150 6.93 -17.57 3.07
C HIS A 150 8.05 -16.60 2.66
N LEU A 151 9.10 -16.43 3.48
CA LEU A 151 10.22 -15.53 3.17
C LEU A 151 10.99 -15.97 1.93
N GLU A 152 11.10 -17.28 1.67
CA GLU A 152 11.76 -17.79 0.46
C GLU A 152 11.13 -17.25 -0.84
N GLY A 153 9.83 -16.96 -0.83
CA GLY A 153 9.12 -16.34 -1.96
C GLY A 153 9.30 -14.82 -2.07
N LEU A 154 9.99 -14.19 -1.14
CA LEU A 154 10.23 -12.75 -1.08
C LEU A 154 11.70 -12.36 -1.30
N ASN A 155 12.58 -13.30 -1.64
CA ASN A 155 14.00 -13.02 -1.86
C ASN A 155 14.23 -11.91 -2.88
N ASP A 156 13.37 -11.82 -3.91
CA ASP A 156 13.44 -10.77 -4.93
C ASP A 156 13.11 -9.36 -4.40
N VAL A 157 12.50 -9.26 -3.20
CA VAL A 157 12.11 -7.98 -2.59
C VAL A 157 13.24 -7.40 -1.73
N VAL A 158 14.12 -8.27 -1.22
CA VAL A 158 15.16 -7.90 -0.24
C VAL A 158 16.44 -7.47 -0.95
N GLU A 159 16.64 -7.83 -2.22
CA GLU A 159 17.84 -7.52 -3.01
C GLU A 159 17.78 -6.16 -3.74
N GLN A 160 16.73 -5.37 -3.59
CA GLN A 160 16.60 -4.02 -4.12
C GLN A 160 16.66 -2.98 -2.99
#